data_7311945f352d3857cd2e2cd761772d0c
#
_entry.id   7311945f352d3857cd2e2cd761772d0c
#
_cell.length_a   1.000
_cell.length_b   1.000
_cell.length_c   1.000
_cell.angle_alpha   90.00
_cell.angle_beta   90.00
_cell.angle_gamma   90.00
#
_symmetry.space_group_name_H-M   'P 1'
#
loop_
_entity.id
_entity.type
_entity.pdbx_description
1 polymer ?
#
loop_
_entity_poly.entity_id
_entity_poly.type
_entity_poly.pdbx_seq_one_letter_code
_entity_poly.pdbx_strand_id
1 'polypeptide(L)'
;MVIHHIKRFFENQKKRLEERRKEKERTESFKETEEMQKAEELKREADRLAQLKQYQTAIEEYNKALEFYPYKGNEQDLFKNAAEFLFKCSYNIAACYSYLDNFDEAINYFDKALQIEMADDENKVRALMGKGSVFYRKKLFLEGRYRAGAYRIAMDTDWEISDKKLEEYKKEDQKKSYIKLAHECFAQASEFDRNHVEAWYNKGHMEVLMAKIKDAVQSFDNVINLNKNYENKEGIPLFDEIKREKGIQVKASEIMERLESAEPTFKTKTGHLVKTRAEMMIANFLFDNNLLFQYNIFATWADKDDFRASFYIPKLDLYIDHHPYDYLKEYQKVMKLKIKQYEKHKKKHIYISSEDEKNIEDAIRLKMKPYIIL
;
A
#
# COMPACT_ATOMS: atom_id res chain seq x y z
N MET A 1 -58.81 -10.08 -60.55
CA MET A 1 -57.81 -9.00 -60.70
C MET A 1 -57.68 -8.16 -59.42
N VAL A 2 -58.76 -7.65 -58.84
CA VAL A 2 -58.73 -6.74 -57.66
C VAL A 2 -58.08 -7.36 -56.43
N ILE A 3 -58.37 -8.62 -56.08
CA ILE A 3 -57.83 -9.31 -54.94
C ILE A 3 -56.30 -9.46 -55.02
N HIS A 4 -55.75 -9.69 -56.22
CA HIS A 4 -54.31 -9.80 -56.44
C HIS A 4 -53.58 -8.46 -56.27
N HIS A 5 -54.23 -7.34 -56.66
CA HIS A 5 -53.70 -6.02 -56.44
C HIS A 5 -53.67 -5.61 -54.96
N ILE A 6 -54.71 -5.99 -54.22
CA ILE A 6 -54.80 -5.73 -52.78
C ILE A 6 -53.74 -6.56 -52.01
N LYS A 7 -53.52 -7.85 -52.30
CA LYS A 7 -52.46 -8.63 -51.70
C LYS A 7 -51.07 -8.05 -51.96
N ARG A 8 -50.77 -7.66 -53.19
CA ARG A 8 -49.49 -7.05 -53.58
C ARG A 8 -49.26 -5.70 -52.91
N PHE A 9 -50.32 -4.94 -52.67
CA PHE A 9 -50.25 -3.69 -51.91
C PHE A 9 -49.87 -3.92 -50.46
N PHE A 10 -50.48 -4.87 -49.76
CA PHE A 10 -50.15 -5.20 -48.36
C PHE A 10 -48.76 -5.84 -48.25
N GLU A 11 -48.33 -6.68 -49.15
CA GLU A 11 -46.98 -7.21 -49.22
C GLU A 11 -45.93 -6.12 -49.41
N ASN A 12 -46.17 -5.15 -50.28
CA ASN A 12 -45.28 -4.01 -50.43
C ASN A 12 -45.26 -3.05 -49.21
N GLN A 13 -46.37 -2.90 -48.51
CA GLN A 13 -46.42 -2.15 -47.26
C GLN A 13 -45.64 -2.87 -46.16
N LYS A 14 -45.80 -4.17 -46.03
CA LYS A 14 -45.04 -4.98 -45.06
C LYS A 14 -43.54 -4.91 -45.33
N LYS A 15 -43.13 -5.04 -46.60
CA LYS A 15 -41.72 -4.93 -47.00
C LYS A 15 -41.13 -3.53 -46.68
N ARG A 16 -41.86 -2.46 -46.93
CA ARG A 16 -41.44 -1.10 -46.57
C ARG A 16 -41.32 -0.89 -45.05
N LEU A 17 -42.20 -1.48 -44.26
CA LEU A 17 -42.12 -1.44 -42.79
C LEU A 17 -40.91 -2.22 -42.27
N GLU A 18 -40.61 -3.39 -42.84
CA GLU A 18 -39.42 -4.19 -42.49
C GLU A 18 -38.11 -3.47 -42.92
N GLU A 19 -38.08 -2.81 -44.07
CA GLU A 19 -36.94 -2.00 -44.52
C GLU A 19 -36.71 -0.83 -43.61
N ARG A 20 -37.75 -0.06 -43.21
CA ARG A 20 -37.66 1.02 -42.25
C ARG A 20 -37.20 0.59 -40.87
N ARG A 21 -37.64 -0.62 -40.43
CA ARG A 21 -37.22 -1.20 -39.17
C ARG A 21 -35.72 -1.55 -39.20
N LYS A 22 -35.26 -2.20 -40.27
CA LYS A 22 -33.84 -2.53 -40.46
C LYS A 22 -32.94 -1.30 -40.57
N GLU A 23 -33.43 -0.26 -41.25
CA GLU A 23 -32.71 1.01 -41.37
C GLU A 23 -32.61 1.73 -40.02
N LYS A 24 -33.68 1.70 -39.23
CA LYS A 24 -33.68 2.24 -37.87
C LYS A 24 -32.71 1.45 -36.97
N GLU A 25 -32.76 0.11 -36.99
CA GLU A 25 -31.85 -0.74 -36.26
C GLU A 25 -30.37 -0.51 -36.65
N ARG A 26 -30.05 -0.35 -37.94
CA ARG A 26 -28.72 0.02 -38.44
C ARG A 26 -28.27 1.40 -37.95
N THR A 27 -29.15 2.40 -37.96
CA THR A 27 -28.83 3.76 -37.53
C THR A 27 -28.58 3.80 -36.01
N GLU A 28 -29.40 3.08 -35.24
CA GLU A 28 -29.21 2.94 -33.78
C GLU A 28 -27.90 2.22 -33.48
N SER A 29 -27.58 1.12 -34.15
CA SER A 29 -26.31 0.40 -33.97
C SER A 29 -25.09 1.24 -34.35
N PHE A 30 -25.16 2.03 -35.43
CA PHE A 30 -24.06 2.91 -35.82
C PHE A 30 -23.84 4.03 -34.78
N LYS A 31 -24.92 4.63 -34.29
CA LYS A 31 -24.87 5.67 -33.27
C LYS A 31 -24.31 5.14 -31.94
N GLU A 32 -24.71 3.93 -31.54
CA GLU A 32 -24.19 3.24 -30.36
C GLU A 32 -22.70 3.02 -30.50
N THR A 33 -22.19 2.64 -31.65
CA THR A 33 -20.76 2.44 -31.92
C THR A 33 -19.97 3.76 -31.83
N GLU A 34 -20.49 4.84 -32.35
CA GLU A 34 -19.86 6.18 -32.24
C GLU A 34 -19.80 6.67 -30.79
N GLU A 35 -20.89 6.48 -30.03
CA GLU A 35 -20.96 6.85 -28.61
C GLU A 35 -19.95 6.03 -27.78
N MET A 36 -19.82 4.73 -28.04
CA MET A 36 -18.80 3.86 -27.40
C MET A 36 -17.38 4.32 -27.73
N GLN A 37 -17.07 4.63 -28.98
CA GLN A 37 -15.75 5.12 -29.37
C GLN A 37 -15.39 6.41 -28.64
N LYS A 38 -16.36 7.35 -28.58
CA LYS A 38 -16.18 8.60 -27.86
C LYS A 38 -15.98 8.41 -26.37
N ALA A 39 -16.74 7.50 -25.74
CA ALA A 39 -16.57 7.16 -24.33
C ALA A 39 -15.16 6.59 -24.03
N GLU A 40 -14.67 5.71 -24.91
CA GLU A 40 -13.33 5.16 -24.81
C GLU A 40 -12.22 6.22 -25.02
N GLU A 41 -12.43 7.20 -25.89
CA GLU A 41 -11.51 8.32 -26.08
C GLU A 41 -11.43 9.20 -24.82
N LEU A 42 -12.59 9.57 -24.27
CA LEU A 42 -12.68 10.34 -23.02
C LEU A 42 -12.01 9.61 -21.85
N LYS A 43 -12.25 8.30 -21.75
CA LYS A 43 -11.61 7.48 -20.72
C LYS A 43 -10.08 7.46 -20.89
N ARG A 44 -9.55 7.31 -22.10
CA ARG A 44 -8.09 7.36 -22.36
C ARG A 44 -7.49 8.70 -21.99
N GLU A 45 -8.17 9.80 -22.28
CA GLU A 45 -7.73 11.15 -21.87
C GLU A 45 -7.77 11.28 -20.34
N ALA A 46 -8.82 10.79 -19.69
CA ALA A 46 -8.89 10.75 -18.22
C ALA A 46 -7.74 9.91 -17.60
N ASP A 47 -7.42 8.74 -18.16
CA ASP A 47 -6.30 7.91 -17.75
C ASP A 47 -4.96 8.69 -17.85
N ARG A 48 -4.76 9.43 -18.94
CA ARG A 48 -3.58 10.29 -19.16
C ARG A 48 -3.50 11.42 -18.13
N LEU A 49 -4.59 12.10 -17.87
CA LEU A 49 -4.69 13.18 -16.89
C LEU A 49 -4.40 12.67 -15.48
N ALA A 50 -4.93 11.49 -15.12
CA ALA A 50 -4.65 10.85 -13.84
C ALA A 50 -3.15 10.50 -13.68
N GLN A 51 -2.49 10.02 -14.73
CA GLN A 51 -1.04 9.79 -14.74
C GLN A 51 -0.24 11.09 -14.55
N LEU A 52 -0.71 12.20 -15.10
CA LEU A 52 -0.16 13.53 -14.90
C LEU A 52 -0.55 14.14 -13.54
N LYS A 53 -1.24 13.40 -12.68
CA LYS A 53 -1.73 13.83 -11.37
C LYS A 53 -2.75 14.96 -11.41
N GLN A 54 -3.36 15.21 -12.55
CA GLN A 54 -4.46 16.17 -12.73
C GLN A 54 -5.79 15.50 -12.36
N TYR A 55 -5.90 15.10 -11.08
CA TYR A 55 -6.97 14.21 -10.62
C TYR A 55 -8.36 14.80 -10.76
N GLN A 56 -8.54 16.11 -10.51
CA GLN A 56 -9.85 16.76 -10.63
C GLN A 56 -10.35 16.74 -12.08
N THR A 57 -9.48 17.12 -13.02
CA THR A 57 -9.82 17.10 -14.45
C THR A 57 -10.03 15.68 -14.95
N ALA A 58 -9.23 14.72 -14.47
CA ALA A 58 -9.41 13.30 -14.78
C ALA A 58 -10.80 12.80 -14.35
N ILE A 59 -11.27 13.16 -13.16
CA ILE A 59 -12.61 12.82 -12.67
C ILE A 59 -13.70 13.36 -13.60
N GLU A 60 -13.56 14.60 -14.07
CA GLU A 60 -14.52 15.22 -15.01
C GLU A 60 -14.58 14.46 -16.33
N GLU A 61 -13.44 14.09 -16.90
CA GLU A 61 -13.39 13.33 -18.16
C GLU A 61 -13.91 11.88 -17.98
N TYR A 62 -13.61 11.21 -16.84
CA TYR A 62 -14.23 9.91 -16.57
C TYR A 62 -15.75 10.00 -16.43
N ASN A 63 -16.29 11.05 -15.79
CA ASN A 63 -17.73 11.21 -15.66
C ASN A 63 -18.37 11.47 -17.05
N LYS A 64 -17.75 12.28 -17.91
CA LYS A 64 -18.19 12.43 -19.30
C LYS A 64 -18.16 11.09 -20.05
N ALA A 65 -17.11 10.29 -19.86
CA ALA A 65 -17.02 8.97 -20.47
C ALA A 65 -18.18 8.05 -20.04
N LEU A 66 -18.55 8.09 -18.75
CA LEU A 66 -19.69 7.34 -18.23
C LEU A 66 -21.04 7.84 -18.80
N GLU A 67 -21.19 9.14 -19.02
CA GLU A 67 -22.41 9.71 -19.63
C GLU A 67 -22.58 9.32 -21.11
N PHE A 68 -21.48 9.24 -21.85
CA PHE A 68 -21.48 8.88 -23.27
C PHE A 68 -21.57 7.38 -23.51
N TYR A 69 -21.28 6.55 -22.51
CA TYR A 69 -21.29 5.10 -22.73
C TYR A 69 -22.73 4.56 -22.84
N PRO A 70 -23.14 4.05 -24.01
CA PRO A 70 -24.51 3.63 -24.23
C PRO A 70 -24.76 2.29 -23.52
N TYR A 71 -25.32 2.32 -22.32
CA TYR A 71 -25.75 1.13 -21.61
C TYR A 71 -27.15 0.69 -22.06
N LYS A 72 -27.25 0.00 -23.19
CA LYS A 72 -28.50 -0.58 -23.71
C LYS A 72 -28.22 -1.87 -24.47
N GLY A 73 -27.85 -2.94 -23.81
CA GLY A 73 -27.57 -4.17 -24.52
C GLY A 73 -28.17 -5.40 -23.85
N ASN A 74 -28.81 -6.26 -24.63
CA ASN A 74 -29.33 -7.57 -24.22
C ASN A 74 -28.41 -8.73 -24.60
N GLU A 75 -27.18 -8.49 -25.07
CA GLU A 75 -26.25 -9.51 -25.48
C GLU A 75 -25.14 -9.71 -24.43
N GLN A 76 -24.85 -10.96 -24.07
CA GLN A 76 -23.96 -11.33 -22.96
C GLN A 76 -22.53 -10.76 -23.08
N ASP A 77 -21.98 -10.66 -24.30
CA ASP A 77 -20.65 -10.12 -24.56
C ASP A 77 -20.60 -8.59 -24.44
N LEU A 78 -21.65 -7.89 -24.86
CA LEU A 78 -21.81 -6.45 -24.67
C LEU A 78 -21.90 -6.11 -23.18
N PHE A 79 -22.57 -6.93 -22.37
CA PHE A 79 -22.67 -6.76 -20.93
C PHE A 79 -21.30 -6.88 -20.25
N LYS A 80 -20.46 -7.81 -20.66
CA LYS A 80 -19.13 -8.00 -20.08
C LYS A 80 -18.21 -6.81 -20.35
N ASN A 81 -18.18 -6.33 -21.61
CA ASN A 81 -17.37 -5.17 -21.99
C ASN A 81 -17.86 -3.89 -21.33
N ALA A 82 -19.19 -3.72 -21.23
CA ALA A 82 -19.78 -2.60 -20.50
C ALA A 82 -19.46 -2.64 -19.02
N ALA A 83 -19.57 -3.81 -18.38
CA ALA A 83 -19.24 -3.99 -16.98
C ALA A 83 -17.76 -3.66 -16.71
N GLU A 84 -16.86 -4.11 -17.57
CA GLU A 84 -15.43 -3.79 -17.48
C GLU A 84 -15.15 -2.28 -17.62
N PHE A 85 -15.79 -1.64 -18.60
CA PHE A 85 -15.65 -0.19 -18.80
C PHE A 85 -16.16 0.60 -17.58
N LEU A 86 -17.38 0.30 -17.13
CA LEU A 86 -18.01 0.94 -15.97
C LEU A 86 -17.18 0.73 -14.69
N PHE A 87 -16.68 -0.49 -14.52
CA PHE A 87 -15.78 -0.81 -13.39
C PHE A 87 -14.52 0.05 -13.44
N LYS A 88 -13.82 0.07 -14.58
CA LYS A 88 -12.57 0.84 -14.74
C LYS A 88 -12.77 2.32 -14.49
N CYS A 89 -13.83 2.92 -15.04
CA CYS A 89 -14.13 4.32 -14.80
C CYS A 89 -14.43 4.58 -13.32
N SER A 90 -15.32 3.79 -12.71
CA SER A 90 -15.70 3.97 -11.29
C SER A 90 -14.51 3.78 -10.37
N TYR A 91 -13.69 2.74 -10.60
CA TYR A 91 -12.47 2.49 -9.85
C TYR A 91 -11.45 3.64 -9.97
N ASN A 92 -11.21 4.13 -11.19
CA ASN A 92 -10.24 5.20 -11.42
C ASN A 92 -10.72 6.55 -10.83
N ILE A 93 -12.02 6.84 -10.88
CA ILE A 93 -12.61 8.01 -10.18
C ILE A 93 -12.38 7.87 -8.67
N ALA A 94 -12.66 6.69 -8.10
CA ALA A 94 -12.41 6.43 -6.68
C ALA A 94 -10.94 6.64 -6.30
N ALA A 95 -10.02 6.15 -7.14
CA ALA A 95 -8.58 6.35 -6.95
C ALA A 95 -8.20 7.84 -7.01
N CYS A 96 -8.72 8.60 -7.97
CA CYS A 96 -8.49 10.04 -8.07
C CYS A 96 -9.00 10.79 -6.83
N TYR A 97 -10.24 10.53 -6.38
CA TYR A 97 -10.76 11.10 -5.13
C TYR A 97 -9.92 10.69 -3.91
N SER A 98 -9.43 9.47 -3.91
CA SER A 98 -8.53 8.97 -2.87
C SER A 98 -7.21 9.76 -2.82
N TYR A 99 -6.63 10.14 -3.96
CA TYR A 99 -5.45 11.01 -4.02
C TYR A 99 -5.75 12.46 -3.63
N LEU A 100 -6.97 12.91 -3.85
CA LEU A 100 -7.43 14.23 -3.41
C LEU A 100 -7.87 14.26 -1.94
N ASP A 101 -7.76 13.15 -1.19
CA ASP A 101 -8.23 12.99 0.17
C ASP A 101 -9.74 13.25 0.37
N ASN A 102 -10.52 13.16 -0.73
CA ASN A 102 -11.96 13.16 -0.66
C ASN A 102 -12.45 11.75 -0.33
N PHE A 103 -12.32 11.40 0.95
CA PHE A 103 -12.53 10.04 1.43
C PHE A 103 -13.94 9.51 1.15
N ASP A 104 -14.97 10.36 1.31
CA ASP A 104 -16.36 9.94 1.16
C ASP A 104 -16.69 9.60 -0.30
N GLU A 105 -16.27 10.46 -1.23
CA GLU A 105 -16.47 10.19 -2.65
C GLU A 105 -15.62 9.00 -3.13
N ALA A 106 -14.40 8.85 -2.62
CA ALA A 106 -13.59 7.69 -2.93
C ALA A 106 -14.30 6.37 -2.50
N ILE A 107 -14.85 6.32 -1.29
CA ILE A 107 -15.61 5.17 -0.80
C ILE A 107 -16.86 4.94 -1.66
N ASN A 108 -17.62 5.98 -1.96
CA ASN A 108 -18.83 5.92 -2.79
C ASN A 108 -18.53 5.31 -4.18
N TYR A 109 -17.48 5.76 -4.84
CA TYR A 109 -17.12 5.24 -6.16
C TYR A 109 -16.50 3.83 -6.12
N PHE A 110 -15.77 3.45 -5.05
CA PHE A 110 -15.40 2.05 -4.85
C PHE A 110 -16.63 1.17 -4.63
N ASP A 111 -17.66 1.65 -3.92
CA ASP A 111 -18.91 0.92 -3.75
C ASP A 111 -19.67 0.76 -5.08
N LYS A 112 -19.71 1.80 -5.91
CA LYS A 112 -20.28 1.72 -7.28
C LYS A 112 -19.55 0.64 -8.10
N ALA A 113 -18.20 0.62 -8.03
CA ALA A 113 -17.41 -0.39 -8.73
C ALA A 113 -17.72 -1.82 -8.24
N LEU A 114 -17.85 -2.02 -6.92
CA LEU A 114 -18.17 -3.31 -6.31
C LEU A 114 -19.62 -3.79 -6.59
N GLN A 115 -20.55 -2.88 -6.88
CA GLN A 115 -21.94 -3.21 -7.26
C GLN A 115 -22.08 -3.72 -8.69
N ILE A 116 -21.03 -3.65 -9.50
CA ILE A 116 -21.07 -4.18 -10.87
C ILE A 116 -20.97 -5.70 -10.82
N GLU A 117 -22.09 -6.38 -11.04
CA GLU A 117 -22.23 -7.83 -10.86
C GLU A 117 -21.27 -8.64 -11.74
N MET A 118 -20.95 -8.18 -12.94
CA MET A 118 -20.07 -8.83 -13.91
C MET A 118 -18.58 -8.56 -13.68
N ALA A 119 -18.22 -7.80 -12.64
CA ALA A 119 -16.82 -7.57 -12.31
C ALA A 119 -16.18 -8.90 -11.84
N ASP A 120 -15.02 -9.24 -12.43
CA ASP A 120 -14.27 -10.42 -12.04
C ASP A 120 -13.66 -10.28 -10.64
N ASP A 121 -13.18 -11.38 -10.09
CA ASP A 121 -12.65 -11.42 -8.74
C ASP A 121 -11.40 -10.54 -8.58
N GLU A 122 -10.55 -10.43 -9.61
CA GLU A 122 -9.37 -9.55 -9.60
C GLU A 122 -9.80 -8.08 -9.43
N ASN A 123 -10.79 -7.64 -10.19
CA ASN A 123 -11.35 -6.30 -10.10
C ASN A 123 -12.01 -6.05 -8.74
N LYS A 124 -12.75 -7.01 -8.18
CA LYS A 124 -13.32 -6.91 -6.83
C LYS A 124 -12.23 -6.77 -5.77
N VAL A 125 -11.16 -7.56 -5.87
CA VAL A 125 -9.99 -7.45 -4.98
C VAL A 125 -9.40 -6.05 -5.06
N ARG A 126 -9.16 -5.52 -6.25
CA ARG A 126 -8.60 -4.16 -6.45
C ARG A 126 -9.48 -3.09 -5.80
N ALA A 127 -10.79 -3.14 -5.98
CA ALA A 127 -11.72 -2.18 -5.40
C ALA A 127 -11.79 -2.28 -3.87
N LEU A 128 -11.81 -3.49 -3.31
CA LEU A 128 -11.77 -3.73 -1.87
C LEU A 128 -10.47 -3.25 -1.24
N MET A 129 -9.32 -3.51 -1.88
CA MET A 129 -8.02 -3.01 -1.44
C MET A 129 -7.97 -1.48 -1.42
N GLY A 130 -8.49 -0.84 -2.48
CA GLY A 130 -8.60 0.62 -2.55
C GLY A 130 -9.49 1.18 -1.43
N LYS A 131 -10.70 0.63 -1.28
CA LYS A 131 -11.67 1.06 -0.25
C LYS A 131 -11.12 0.87 1.17
N GLY A 132 -10.52 -0.28 1.47
CA GLY A 132 -9.88 -0.56 2.76
C GLY A 132 -8.77 0.45 3.08
N SER A 133 -7.93 0.77 2.08
CA SER A 133 -6.88 1.77 2.22
C SER A 133 -7.43 3.17 2.51
N VAL A 134 -8.57 3.55 1.92
CA VAL A 134 -9.24 4.84 2.20
C VAL A 134 -9.74 4.89 3.64
N PHE A 135 -10.39 3.83 4.15
CA PHE A 135 -10.82 3.77 5.55
C PHE A 135 -9.63 3.87 6.51
N TYR A 136 -8.54 3.17 6.23
CA TYR A 136 -7.34 3.25 7.06
C TYR A 136 -6.73 4.65 7.06
N ARG A 137 -6.61 5.31 5.90
CA ARG A 137 -6.12 6.71 5.84
C ARG A 137 -7.05 7.68 6.55
N LYS A 138 -8.37 7.50 6.44
CA LYS A 138 -9.37 8.31 7.18
C LYS A 138 -9.15 8.19 8.69
N LYS A 139 -8.81 6.99 9.20
CA LYS A 139 -8.44 6.78 10.60
C LYS A 139 -7.13 7.47 10.97
N LEU A 140 -6.08 7.31 10.18
CA LEU A 140 -4.79 7.97 10.41
C LEU A 140 -4.92 9.49 10.39
N PHE A 141 -5.81 10.03 9.56
CA PHE A 141 -6.13 11.46 9.53
C PHE A 141 -6.75 11.91 10.87
N LEU A 142 -7.73 11.17 11.42
CA LEU A 142 -8.33 11.48 12.73
C LEU A 142 -7.31 11.43 13.88
N GLU A 143 -6.30 10.58 13.78
CA GLU A 143 -5.23 10.44 14.77
C GLU A 143 -4.11 11.48 14.61
N GLY A 144 -4.19 12.38 13.63
CA GLY A 144 -3.15 13.33 13.30
C GLY A 144 -1.85 12.69 12.74
N ARG A 145 -1.89 11.41 12.42
CA ARG A 145 -0.77 10.62 11.84
C ARG A 145 -0.68 10.72 10.31
N TYR A 146 -1.73 11.22 9.68
CA TYR A 146 -1.79 11.47 8.25
C TYR A 146 -2.10 12.94 8.01
N ARG A 147 -1.23 13.63 7.30
CA ARG A 147 -1.47 15.00 6.84
C ARG A 147 -2.19 14.92 5.50
N ALA A 148 -3.50 15.14 5.53
CA ALA A 148 -4.26 15.35 4.30
C ALA A 148 -3.63 16.51 3.53
N GLY A 149 -3.39 16.33 2.23
CA GLY A 149 -2.93 17.42 1.39
C GLY A 149 -1.43 17.51 1.12
N ALA A 150 -0.61 16.52 1.45
CA ALA A 150 0.78 16.50 0.96
C ALA A 150 0.86 16.63 -0.57
N TYR A 151 -0.17 16.17 -1.29
CA TYR A 151 -0.36 16.36 -2.72
C TYR A 151 -1.04 17.70 -3.08
N ARG A 152 -1.78 18.32 -2.16
CA ARG A 152 -2.53 19.56 -2.38
C ARG A 152 -1.70 20.81 -2.34
N ILE A 153 -0.67 20.85 -1.49
CA ILE A 153 0.28 21.96 -1.43
C ILE A 153 0.94 22.20 -2.80
N ALA A 154 1.02 21.17 -3.64
CA ALA A 154 1.53 21.26 -5.00
C ALA A 154 0.48 21.74 -6.03
N MET A 155 -0.81 21.82 -5.68
CA MET A 155 -1.90 22.05 -6.64
C MET A 155 -2.77 23.28 -6.37
N ASP A 156 -2.43 24.13 -5.41
CA ASP A 156 -3.10 25.41 -5.14
C ASP A 156 -4.64 25.30 -5.00
N THR A 157 -5.12 24.23 -4.37
CA THR A 157 -6.56 24.03 -4.13
C THR A 157 -6.91 24.30 -2.67
N ASP A 158 -7.78 25.29 -2.43
CA ASP A 158 -8.30 25.77 -1.12
C ASP A 158 -9.20 24.75 -0.38
N TRP A 159 -9.05 23.46 -0.60
CA TRP A 159 -9.92 22.50 0.05
C TRP A 159 -9.33 22.01 1.38
N GLU A 160 -9.75 22.58 2.47
CA GLU A 160 -9.52 22.07 3.82
C GLU A 160 -10.70 21.22 4.29
N ILE A 161 -10.42 20.11 4.98
CA ILE A 161 -11.46 19.39 5.70
C ILE A 161 -11.94 20.33 6.82
N SER A 162 -13.17 20.81 6.73
CA SER A 162 -13.73 21.69 7.73
C SER A 162 -13.83 21.00 9.10
N ASP A 163 -13.77 21.80 10.17
CA ASP A 163 -13.95 21.28 11.55
C ASP A 163 -15.26 20.51 11.70
N LYS A 164 -16.33 20.95 11.02
CA LYS A 164 -17.60 20.23 10.98
C LYS A 164 -17.44 18.82 10.40
N LYS A 165 -16.72 18.70 9.29
CA LYS A 165 -16.49 17.41 8.63
C LYS A 165 -15.59 16.51 9.47
N LEU A 166 -14.61 17.07 10.15
CA LEU A 166 -13.76 16.34 11.09
C LEU A 166 -14.59 15.75 12.25
N GLU A 167 -15.52 16.53 12.81
CA GLU A 167 -16.43 16.04 13.86
C GLU A 167 -17.41 14.97 13.35
N GLU A 168 -17.89 15.07 12.10
CA GLU A 168 -18.65 14.00 11.46
C GLU A 168 -17.84 12.71 11.40
N TYR A 169 -16.59 12.76 10.92
CA TYR A 169 -15.71 11.58 10.85
C TYR A 169 -15.43 10.97 12.21
N LYS A 170 -15.23 11.78 13.27
CA LYS A 170 -15.09 11.27 14.64
C LYS A 170 -16.33 10.50 15.11
N LYS A 171 -17.51 11.03 14.83
CA LYS A 171 -18.79 10.37 15.18
C LYS A 171 -18.99 9.07 14.40
N GLU A 172 -18.64 9.05 13.12
CA GLU A 172 -18.68 7.83 12.30
C GLU A 172 -17.73 6.76 12.84
N ASP A 173 -16.48 7.12 13.16
CA ASP A 173 -15.47 6.18 13.70
C ASP A 173 -15.90 5.64 15.08
N GLN A 174 -16.55 6.45 15.91
CA GLN A 174 -17.13 5.99 17.18
C GLN A 174 -18.28 4.98 16.96
N LYS A 175 -19.13 5.20 15.95
CA LYS A 175 -20.25 4.33 15.61
C LYS A 175 -19.78 3.01 14.97
N LYS A 176 -18.87 3.09 14.03
CA LYS A 176 -18.27 1.94 13.38
C LYS A 176 -16.81 2.25 13.04
N SER A 177 -15.88 1.68 13.80
CA SER A 177 -14.45 1.94 13.67
C SER A 177 -13.94 1.80 12.23
N TYR A 178 -13.23 2.81 11.72
CA TYR A 178 -12.63 2.76 10.39
C TYR A 178 -11.59 1.65 10.25
N ILE A 179 -10.89 1.29 11.34
CA ILE A 179 -10.01 0.11 11.36
C ILE A 179 -10.80 -1.16 11.10
N LYS A 180 -12.00 -1.30 11.71
CA LYS A 180 -12.86 -2.46 11.47
C LYS A 180 -13.39 -2.50 10.04
N LEU A 181 -13.79 -1.35 9.48
CA LEU A 181 -14.21 -1.23 8.08
C LEU A 181 -13.09 -1.58 7.10
N ALA A 182 -11.88 -1.10 7.37
CA ALA A 182 -10.70 -1.44 6.58
C ALA A 182 -10.41 -2.96 6.65
N HIS A 183 -10.46 -3.55 7.85
CA HIS A 183 -10.30 -4.98 8.03
C HIS A 183 -11.33 -5.79 7.22
N GLU A 184 -12.62 -5.41 7.28
CA GLU A 184 -13.68 -6.07 6.52
C GLU A 184 -13.37 -6.07 5.00
N CYS A 185 -12.89 -4.96 4.46
CA CYS A 185 -12.49 -4.86 3.06
C CYS A 185 -11.30 -5.79 2.73
N PHE A 186 -10.24 -5.77 3.54
CA PHE A 186 -9.06 -6.60 3.29
C PHE A 186 -9.33 -8.09 3.50
N ALA A 187 -10.20 -8.43 4.46
CA ALA A 187 -10.64 -9.81 4.67
C ALA A 187 -11.39 -10.34 3.43
N GLN A 188 -12.38 -9.58 2.93
CA GLN A 188 -13.08 -9.95 1.69
C GLN A 188 -12.11 -10.05 0.50
N ALA A 189 -11.16 -9.13 0.35
CA ALA A 189 -10.17 -9.21 -0.71
C ALA A 189 -9.34 -10.51 -0.62
N SER A 190 -8.94 -10.93 0.57
CA SER A 190 -8.20 -12.19 0.78
C SER A 190 -9.06 -13.45 0.58
N GLU A 191 -10.40 -13.33 0.64
CA GLU A 191 -11.33 -14.42 0.31
C GLU A 191 -11.52 -14.56 -1.20
N PHE A 192 -11.61 -13.44 -1.95
CA PHE A 192 -11.70 -13.46 -3.41
C PHE A 192 -10.42 -13.96 -4.07
N ASP A 193 -9.26 -13.53 -3.56
CA ASP A 193 -7.96 -14.02 -4.01
C ASP A 193 -7.07 -14.42 -2.84
N ARG A 194 -7.02 -15.74 -2.58
CA ARG A 194 -6.20 -16.31 -1.50
C ARG A 194 -4.70 -16.17 -1.72
N ASN A 195 -4.26 -15.88 -2.94
CA ASN A 195 -2.86 -15.67 -3.29
C ASN A 195 -2.45 -14.20 -3.28
N HIS A 196 -3.36 -13.28 -2.96
CA HIS A 196 -3.06 -11.87 -2.91
C HIS A 196 -2.33 -11.50 -1.61
N VAL A 197 -1.02 -11.39 -1.70
CA VAL A 197 -0.12 -11.18 -0.55
C VAL A 197 -0.48 -9.93 0.24
N GLU A 198 -0.71 -8.80 -0.43
CA GLU A 198 -1.01 -7.51 0.20
C GLU A 198 -2.38 -7.50 0.90
N ALA A 199 -3.35 -8.32 0.44
CA ALA A 199 -4.63 -8.45 1.11
C ALA A 199 -4.45 -9.12 2.49
N TRP A 200 -3.70 -10.21 2.56
CA TRP A 200 -3.33 -10.87 3.82
C TRP A 200 -2.53 -9.96 4.73
N TYR A 201 -1.54 -9.25 4.17
CA TYR A 201 -0.73 -8.31 4.94
C TYR A 201 -1.58 -7.20 5.57
N ASN A 202 -2.39 -6.50 4.77
CA ASN A 202 -3.22 -5.40 5.27
C ASN A 202 -4.29 -5.89 6.26
N LYS A 203 -4.87 -7.09 6.04
CA LYS A 203 -5.77 -7.73 7.00
C LYS A 203 -5.07 -7.96 8.34
N GLY A 204 -3.90 -8.59 8.33
CA GLY A 204 -3.09 -8.83 9.53
C GLY A 204 -2.71 -7.54 10.25
N HIS A 205 -2.35 -6.49 9.52
CA HIS A 205 -2.07 -5.18 10.09
C HIS A 205 -3.29 -4.59 10.81
N MET A 206 -4.49 -4.67 10.23
CA MET A 206 -5.73 -4.23 10.90
C MET A 206 -6.02 -5.09 12.14
N GLU A 207 -5.76 -6.40 12.10
CA GLU A 207 -5.93 -7.31 13.24
C GLU A 207 -4.99 -6.95 14.40
N VAL A 208 -3.76 -6.55 14.09
CA VAL A 208 -2.81 -5.99 15.07
C VAL A 208 -3.40 -4.75 15.74
N LEU A 209 -3.89 -3.78 14.95
CA LEU A 209 -4.49 -2.55 15.46
C LEU A 209 -5.76 -2.80 16.30
N MET A 210 -6.47 -3.88 16.05
CA MET A 210 -7.63 -4.34 16.85
C MET A 210 -7.25 -5.19 18.07
N ALA A 211 -5.96 -5.38 18.34
CA ALA A 211 -5.43 -6.28 19.37
C ALA A 211 -5.82 -7.76 19.19
N LYS A 212 -6.16 -8.20 17.99
CA LYS A 212 -6.46 -9.58 17.62
C LYS A 212 -5.19 -10.32 17.20
N ILE A 213 -4.27 -10.50 18.14
CA ILE A 213 -2.90 -10.96 17.84
C ILE A 213 -2.87 -12.37 17.22
N LYS A 214 -3.74 -13.29 17.68
CA LYS A 214 -3.79 -14.65 17.11
C LYS A 214 -4.21 -14.64 15.64
N ASP A 215 -5.21 -13.84 15.31
CA ASP A 215 -5.71 -13.72 13.93
C ASP A 215 -4.64 -13.06 13.04
N ALA A 216 -3.97 -12.02 13.57
CA ALA A 216 -2.88 -11.34 12.88
C ALA A 216 -1.73 -12.29 12.54
N VAL A 217 -1.29 -13.12 13.50
CA VAL A 217 -0.25 -14.14 13.26
C VAL A 217 -0.66 -15.07 12.12
N GLN A 218 -1.91 -15.56 12.11
CA GLN A 218 -2.40 -16.42 11.05
C GLN A 218 -2.43 -15.72 9.68
N SER A 219 -2.85 -14.45 9.63
CA SER A 219 -2.85 -13.65 8.40
C SER A 219 -1.42 -13.44 7.87
N PHE A 220 -0.46 -13.18 8.75
CA PHE A 220 0.94 -13.01 8.38
C PHE A 220 1.64 -14.32 8.02
N ASP A 221 1.24 -15.45 8.60
CA ASP A 221 1.72 -16.76 8.16
C ASP A 221 1.33 -17.03 6.70
N ASN A 222 0.12 -16.62 6.27
CA ASN A 222 -0.27 -16.69 4.87
C ASN A 222 0.64 -15.81 3.99
N VAL A 223 0.98 -14.60 4.43
CA VAL A 223 1.93 -13.73 3.69
C VAL A 223 3.27 -14.43 3.51
N ILE A 224 3.85 -14.97 4.59
CA ILE A 224 5.16 -15.65 4.56
C ILE A 224 5.13 -16.90 3.68
N ASN A 225 4.02 -17.64 3.70
CA ASN A 225 3.85 -18.82 2.85
C ASN A 225 3.77 -18.47 1.37
N LEU A 226 3.15 -17.34 1.03
CA LEU A 226 3.04 -16.84 -0.34
C LEU A 226 4.31 -16.11 -0.81
N ASN A 227 4.96 -15.37 0.08
CA ASN A 227 6.20 -14.66 -0.19
C ASN A 227 7.11 -14.65 1.05
N LYS A 228 8.08 -15.55 1.09
CA LYS A 228 9.01 -15.74 2.22
C LYS A 228 9.86 -14.50 2.55
N ASN A 229 10.09 -13.65 1.56
CA ASN A 229 10.92 -12.46 1.68
C ASN A 229 10.08 -11.18 1.72
N TYR A 230 8.81 -11.27 2.10
CA TYR A 230 7.94 -10.09 2.14
C TYR A 230 8.43 -9.07 3.17
N GLU A 231 8.62 -7.85 2.71
CA GLU A 231 8.91 -6.68 3.51
C GLU A 231 7.79 -5.66 3.35
N ASN A 232 7.49 -4.91 4.40
CA ASN A 232 6.53 -3.82 4.30
C ASN A 232 7.09 -2.66 3.43
N LYS A 233 6.29 -1.62 3.20
CA LYS A 233 6.70 -0.47 2.39
C LYS A 233 7.92 0.29 2.94
N GLU A 234 8.26 0.08 4.20
CA GLU A 234 9.40 0.67 4.89
C GLU A 234 10.64 -0.25 4.86
N GLY A 235 10.54 -1.40 4.19
CA GLY A 235 11.61 -2.40 4.10
C GLY A 235 11.84 -3.13 5.44
N ILE A 236 10.81 -3.19 6.30
CA ILE A 236 10.86 -3.93 7.56
C ILE A 236 10.29 -5.31 7.31
N PRO A 237 11.04 -6.39 7.61
CA PRO A 237 10.52 -7.74 7.51
C PRO A 237 9.27 -7.90 8.36
N LEU A 238 8.22 -8.51 7.79
CA LEU A 238 6.91 -8.65 8.42
C LEU A 238 6.95 -9.23 9.82
N PHE A 239 7.77 -10.23 10.01
CA PHE A 239 7.95 -10.89 11.30
C PHE A 239 8.44 -9.92 12.41
N ASP A 240 9.31 -8.99 12.06
CA ASP A 240 9.88 -8.01 12.98
C ASP A 240 8.87 -6.90 13.32
N GLU A 241 8.06 -6.50 12.34
CA GLU A 241 6.99 -5.52 12.55
C GLU A 241 5.97 -6.01 13.58
N ILE A 242 5.48 -7.25 13.44
CA ILE A 242 4.52 -7.83 14.38
C ILE A 242 5.10 -7.86 15.80
N LYS A 243 6.33 -8.29 15.93
CA LYS A 243 7.00 -8.42 17.24
C LYS A 243 7.25 -7.06 17.87
N ARG A 244 7.68 -6.09 17.10
CA ARG A 244 7.94 -4.73 17.54
C ARG A 244 6.65 -4.04 18.03
N GLU A 245 5.58 -4.14 17.28
CA GLU A 245 4.33 -3.45 17.61
C GLU A 245 3.57 -4.05 18.79
N LYS A 246 3.66 -5.34 18.99
CA LYS A 246 2.83 -6.05 19.99
C LYS A 246 3.60 -6.75 21.08
N GLY A 247 4.92 -6.63 21.11
CA GLY A 247 5.75 -7.24 22.17
C GLY A 247 5.60 -8.75 22.23
N ILE A 248 5.41 -9.41 21.07
CA ILE A 248 5.34 -10.88 21.02
C ILE A 248 6.67 -11.42 21.52
N GLN A 249 6.61 -12.22 22.56
CA GLN A 249 7.82 -12.84 23.14
C GLN A 249 8.43 -13.81 22.14
N VAL A 250 9.66 -13.51 21.74
CA VAL A 250 10.49 -14.37 20.90
C VAL A 250 11.68 -14.82 21.72
N LYS A 251 12.05 -16.06 21.56
CA LYS A 251 13.29 -16.53 22.20
C LYS A 251 14.48 -15.79 21.61
N ALA A 252 15.39 -15.36 22.47
CA ALA A 252 16.60 -14.64 22.03
C ALA A 252 17.42 -15.46 21.01
N SER A 253 17.44 -16.78 21.14
CA SER A 253 18.07 -17.68 20.18
C SER A 253 17.49 -17.59 18.78
N GLU A 254 16.17 -17.50 18.65
CA GLU A 254 15.49 -17.40 17.34
C GLU A 254 15.81 -16.07 16.65
N ILE A 255 15.92 -15.00 17.45
CA ILE A 255 16.29 -13.67 16.92
C ILE A 255 17.74 -13.70 16.43
N MET A 256 18.65 -14.27 17.22
CA MET A 256 20.06 -14.34 16.84
C MET A 256 20.27 -15.20 15.60
N GLU A 257 19.66 -16.38 15.54
CA GLU A 257 19.72 -17.26 14.39
C GLU A 257 19.22 -16.54 13.12
N ARG A 258 18.14 -15.79 13.23
CA ARG A 258 17.59 -15.03 12.11
C ARG A 258 18.52 -13.90 11.66
N LEU A 259 19.07 -13.12 12.60
CA LEU A 259 20.00 -12.03 12.25
C LEU A 259 21.30 -12.58 11.64
N GLU A 260 21.75 -13.73 12.11
CA GLU A 260 22.95 -14.38 11.57
C GLU A 260 22.71 -14.98 10.18
N SER A 261 21.53 -15.59 9.95
CA SER A 261 21.16 -16.21 8.67
C SER A 261 20.65 -15.23 7.62
N ALA A 262 20.33 -13.98 8.02
CA ALA A 262 19.84 -12.97 7.07
C ALA A 262 20.89 -12.65 5.99
N GLU A 263 20.49 -12.78 4.74
CA GLU A 263 21.32 -12.37 3.62
C GLU A 263 21.37 -10.83 3.54
N PRO A 264 22.54 -10.25 3.30
CA PRO A 264 22.67 -8.81 3.11
C PRO A 264 21.97 -8.36 1.81
N THR A 265 20.90 -7.57 1.93
CA THR A 265 20.06 -7.16 0.79
C THR A 265 20.01 -5.65 0.59
N PHE A 266 20.30 -4.87 1.63
CA PHE A 266 20.21 -3.41 1.58
C PHE A 266 21.52 -2.81 1.07
N LYS A 267 21.46 -2.13 -0.10
CA LYS A 267 22.62 -1.51 -0.71
C LYS A 267 22.89 -0.11 -0.15
N THR A 268 24.07 0.10 0.40
CA THR A 268 24.55 1.39 0.91
C THR A 268 25.03 2.32 -0.21
N LYS A 269 25.25 3.61 0.09
CA LYS A 269 25.86 4.59 -0.83
C LYS A 269 27.26 4.17 -1.30
N THR A 270 27.98 3.42 -0.48
CA THR A 270 29.30 2.88 -0.82
C THR A 270 29.25 1.60 -1.66
N GLY A 271 28.04 1.10 -1.95
CA GLY A 271 27.82 -0.12 -2.72
C GLY A 271 27.87 -1.42 -1.91
N HIS A 272 28.21 -1.37 -0.61
CA HIS A 272 28.17 -2.54 0.25
C HIS A 272 26.73 -3.00 0.49
N LEU A 273 26.55 -4.30 0.67
CA LEU A 273 25.28 -4.87 1.12
C LEU A 273 25.32 -5.09 2.63
N VAL A 274 24.24 -4.68 3.31
CA VAL A 274 24.05 -4.85 4.76
C VAL A 274 22.74 -5.59 5.03
N LYS A 275 22.59 -6.13 6.25
CA LYS A 275 21.48 -7.02 6.59
C LYS A 275 20.16 -6.31 6.88
N THR A 276 20.20 -5.07 7.36
CA THR A 276 19.00 -4.33 7.76
C THR A 276 19.00 -2.93 7.18
N ARG A 277 17.80 -2.34 7.05
CA ARG A 277 17.64 -0.94 6.64
C ARG A 277 18.31 0.01 7.63
N ALA A 278 18.21 -0.27 8.93
CA ALA A 278 18.86 0.56 9.95
C ALA A 278 20.39 0.54 9.77
N GLU A 279 20.98 -0.63 9.49
CA GLU A 279 22.43 -0.73 9.18
C GLU A 279 22.78 0.04 7.90
N MET A 280 21.91 0.04 6.87
CA MET A 280 22.12 0.87 5.67
C MET A 280 22.13 2.37 6.02
N MET A 281 21.20 2.82 6.88
CA MET A 281 21.15 4.22 7.32
C MET A 281 22.37 4.59 8.14
N ILE A 282 22.83 3.71 9.05
CA ILE A 282 24.09 3.89 9.82
C ILE A 282 25.26 4.02 8.86
N ALA A 283 25.42 3.09 7.91
CA ALA A 283 26.50 3.11 6.94
C ALA A 283 26.51 4.38 6.08
N ASN A 284 25.34 4.80 5.60
CA ASN A 284 25.19 6.02 4.81
C ASN A 284 25.52 7.27 5.63
N PHE A 285 25.08 7.35 6.90
CA PHE A 285 25.45 8.43 7.80
C PHE A 285 26.97 8.51 8.00
N LEU A 286 27.63 7.39 8.25
CA LEU A 286 29.09 7.34 8.42
C LEU A 286 29.82 7.81 7.17
N PHE A 287 29.38 7.36 6.00
CA PHE A 287 29.92 7.79 4.71
C PHE A 287 29.73 9.28 4.47
N ASP A 288 28.55 9.82 4.67
CA ASP A 288 28.23 11.25 4.46
C ASP A 288 29.03 12.16 5.40
N ASN A 289 29.48 11.64 6.55
CA ASN A 289 30.34 12.34 7.51
C ASN A 289 31.84 12.01 7.35
N ASN A 290 32.25 11.40 6.23
CA ASN A 290 33.65 11.03 5.92
C ASN A 290 34.29 10.12 7.00
N LEU A 291 33.50 9.25 7.59
CA LEU A 291 33.95 8.24 8.55
C LEU A 291 34.08 6.89 7.86
N LEU A 292 35.32 6.47 7.60
CA LEU A 292 35.59 5.12 7.10
C LEU A 292 35.20 4.09 8.17
N PHE A 293 34.52 3.03 7.75
CA PHE A 293 34.04 1.98 8.62
C PHE A 293 34.27 0.59 8.01
N GLN A 294 34.29 -0.41 8.86
CA GLN A 294 34.23 -1.82 8.51
C GLN A 294 32.89 -2.37 8.98
N TYR A 295 32.24 -3.19 8.16
CA TYR A 295 30.93 -3.78 8.46
C TYR A 295 31.04 -5.25 8.82
N ASN A 296 30.27 -5.71 9.81
CA ASN A 296 30.13 -7.10 10.26
C ASN A 296 31.48 -7.75 10.58
N ILE A 297 32.31 -7.05 11.36
CA ILE A 297 33.67 -7.48 11.66
C ILE A 297 33.74 -8.49 12.82
N PHE A 298 34.69 -9.42 12.72
CA PHE A 298 35.08 -10.21 13.85
C PHE A 298 35.94 -9.42 14.86
N ALA A 299 35.54 -9.43 16.10
CA ALA A 299 36.29 -8.78 17.16
C ALA A 299 37.27 -9.77 17.78
N THR A 300 38.46 -9.87 17.23
CA THR A 300 39.54 -10.82 17.64
C THR A 300 40.02 -10.65 19.08
N TRP A 301 39.63 -9.54 19.73
CA TRP A 301 39.93 -9.24 21.14
C TRP A 301 38.89 -9.81 22.10
N ALA A 302 37.71 -10.26 21.61
CA ALA A 302 36.67 -10.81 22.49
C ALA A 302 37.01 -12.22 22.94
N ASP A 303 36.42 -12.63 24.08
CA ASP A 303 36.65 -13.98 24.64
C ASP A 303 35.95 -15.08 23.82
N LYS A 304 35.08 -14.73 22.92
CA LYS A 304 34.34 -15.64 22.06
C LYS A 304 34.80 -15.52 20.61
N ASP A 305 35.05 -16.63 19.98
CA ASP A 305 35.56 -16.70 18.61
C ASP A 305 34.55 -16.19 17.57
N ASP A 306 33.25 -16.14 17.91
CA ASP A 306 32.17 -15.74 17.05
C ASP A 306 31.66 -14.29 17.31
N PHE A 307 32.36 -13.52 18.16
CA PHE A 307 31.96 -12.18 18.52
C PHE A 307 32.08 -11.22 17.31
N ARG A 308 30.95 -10.66 16.88
CA ARG A 308 30.89 -9.71 15.75
C ARG A 308 30.31 -8.39 16.18
N ALA A 309 30.88 -7.31 15.66
CA ALA A 309 30.33 -5.97 15.73
C ALA A 309 29.67 -5.60 14.40
N SER A 310 28.55 -4.86 14.43
CA SER A 310 27.92 -4.39 13.20
C SER A 310 28.82 -3.44 12.43
N PHE A 311 29.42 -2.46 13.11
CA PHE A 311 30.37 -1.52 12.50
C PHE A 311 31.56 -1.26 13.41
N TYR A 312 32.70 -0.97 12.79
CA TYR A 312 33.88 -0.46 13.46
C TYR A 312 34.45 0.74 12.71
N ILE A 313 34.74 1.82 13.42
CA ILE A 313 35.32 3.05 12.90
C ILE A 313 36.77 3.14 13.36
N PRO A 314 37.75 2.76 12.50
CA PRO A 314 39.17 2.71 12.90
C PRO A 314 39.71 4.05 13.42
N LYS A 315 39.33 5.17 12.79
CA LYS A 315 39.77 6.52 13.20
C LYS A 315 39.42 6.90 14.62
N LEU A 316 38.32 6.35 15.17
CA LEU A 316 37.81 6.65 16.51
C LEU A 316 38.07 5.51 17.50
N ASP A 317 38.55 4.37 17.04
CA ASP A 317 38.54 3.08 17.76
C ASP A 317 37.18 2.83 18.41
N LEU A 318 36.10 2.99 17.61
CA LEU A 318 34.71 2.96 18.07
C LEU A 318 33.93 1.85 17.37
N TYR A 319 33.27 1.02 18.15
CA TYR A 319 32.35 0.01 17.69
C TYR A 319 30.90 0.51 17.75
N ILE A 320 30.09 0.15 16.77
CA ILE A 320 28.65 0.44 16.73
C ILE A 320 27.93 -0.87 16.55
N ASP A 321 26.98 -1.17 17.42
CA ASP A 321 26.08 -2.30 17.29
C ASP A 321 24.65 -1.81 17.10
N HIS A 322 23.90 -2.49 16.24
CA HIS A 322 22.48 -2.29 16.05
C HIS A 322 21.70 -3.34 16.84
N HIS A 323 20.79 -2.90 17.70
CA HIS A 323 19.99 -3.73 18.60
C HIS A 323 18.50 -3.52 18.39
N PRO A 324 17.91 -4.09 17.31
CA PRO A 324 16.52 -3.83 16.92
C PRO A 324 15.47 -4.41 17.89
N TYR A 325 15.88 -5.31 18.79
CA TYR A 325 14.99 -6.04 19.71
C TYR A 325 15.27 -5.78 21.18
N ASP A 326 15.87 -4.64 21.50
CA ASP A 326 16.26 -4.28 22.86
C ASP A 326 15.08 -4.10 23.83
N TYR A 327 13.85 -4.03 23.32
CA TYR A 327 12.61 -4.06 24.10
C TYR A 327 12.22 -5.47 24.60
N LEU A 328 12.87 -6.54 24.10
CA LEU A 328 12.62 -7.93 24.52
C LEU A 328 13.56 -8.33 25.65
N LYS A 329 12.99 -8.80 26.78
CA LYS A 329 13.76 -9.17 27.97
C LYS A 329 14.83 -10.23 27.71
N GLU A 330 14.53 -11.22 26.89
CA GLU A 330 15.45 -12.30 26.51
C GLU A 330 16.62 -11.75 25.69
N TYR A 331 16.33 -10.88 24.72
CA TYR A 331 17.36 -10.25 23.88
C TYR A 331 18.23 -9.28 24.68
N GLN A 332 17.66 -8.57 25.67
CA GLN A 332 18.44 -7.72 26.59
C GLN A 332 19.53 -8.49 27.35
N LYS A 333 19.33 -9.79 27.65
CA LYS A 333 20.36 -10.61 28.28
C LYS A 333 21.55 -10.81 27.35
N VAL A 334 21.31 -11.11 26.10
CA VAL A 334 22.34 -11.25 25.05
C VAL A 334 23.07 -9.93 24.83
N MET A 335 22.32 -8.83 24.68
CA MET A 335 22.89 -7.49 24.55
C MET A 335 23.79 -7.12 25.74
N LYS A 336 23.35 -7.37 26.98
CA LYS A 336 24.16 -7.11 28.18
C LYS A 336 25.45 -7.93 28.20
N LEU A 337 25.42 -9.17 27.73
CA LEU A 337 26.64 -9.99 27.61
C LEU A 337 27.59 -9.40 26.58
N LYS A 338 27.07 -8.91 25.47
CA LYS A 338 27.85 -8.25 24.42
C LYS A 338 28.48 -6.93 24.92
N ILE A 339 27.74 -6.10 25.62
CA ILE A 339 28.22 -4.88 26.25
C ILE A 339 29.35 -5.18 27.27
N LYS A 340 29.18 -6.22 28.11
CA LYS A 340 30.21 -6.62 29.06
C LYS A 340 31.54 -7.01 28.39
N GLN A 341 31.52 -7.58 27.19
CA GLN A 341 32.75 -7.88 26.45
C GLN A 341 33.47 -6.57 26.04
N TYR A 342 32.77 -5.56 25.55
CA TYR A 342 33.37 -4.28 25.25
C TYR A 342 33.98 -3.62 26.50
N GLU A 343 33.23 -3.62 27.60
CA GLU A 343 33.70 -3.08 28.89
C GLU A 343 34.94 -3.82 29.42
N LYS A 344 34.91 -5.15 29.44
CA LYS A 344 36.02 -5.99 29.88
C LYS A 344 37.30 -5.69 29.10
N HIS A 345 37.19 -5.54 27.79
CA HIS A 345 38.33 -5.30 26.92
C HIS A 345 38.58 -3.80 26.66
N LYS A 346 37.92 -2.90 27.45
CA LYS A 346 38.10 -1.46 27.40
C LYS A 346 37.89 -0.87 25.98
N LYS A 347 36.95 -1.45 25.22
CA LYS A 347 36.61 -0.99 23.86
C LYS A 347 35.53 0.05 23.91
N LYS A 348 35.72 1.14 23.11
CA LYS A 348 34.71 2.14 22.94
C LYS A 348 33.59 1.57 22.11
N HIS A 349 32.36 1.70 22.59
CA HIS A 349 31.20 1.21 21.85
C HIS A 349 29.99 2.11 22.09
N ILE A 350 29.12 2.15 21.10
CA ILE A 350 27.75 2.66 21.18
C ILE A 350 26.81 1.63 20.58
N TYR A 351 25.57 1.68 20.96
CA TYR A 351 24.54 0.87 20.32
C TYR A 351 23.37 1.72 19.85
N ILE A 352 22.76 1.31 18.75
CA ILE A 352 21.56 1.88 18.18
C ILE A 352 20.40 0.96 18.55
N SER A 353 19.47 1.49 19.31
CA SER A 353 18.31 0.79 19.85
C SER A 353 17.14 0.79 18.86
N SER A 354 16.09 0.02 19.16
CA SER A 354 14.84 0.08 18.42
C SER A 354 14.16 1.46 18.48
N GLU A 355 14.34 2.18 19.57
CA GLU A 355 13.82 3.55 19.72
C GLU A 355 14.61 4.55 18.87
N ASP A 356 15.93 4.40 18.78
CA ASP A 356 16.82 5.20 17.95
C ASP A 356 16.49 5.09 16.45
N GLU A 357 15.89 3.97 16.01
CA GLU A 357 15.52 3.77 14.61
C GLU A 357 14.49 4.77 14.09
N LYS A 358 13.75 5.44 14.98
CA LYS A 358 12.82 6.50 14.61
C LYS A 358 13.53 7.72 14.00
N ASN A 359 14.76 7.98 14.44
CA ASN A 359 15.63 9.04 13.92
C ASN A 359 17.10 8.63 14.08
N ILE A 360 17.56 7.71 13.23
CA ILE A 360 18.89 7.10 13.31
C ILE A 360 20.01 8.13 13.23
N GLU A 361 19.90 9.12 12.33
CA GLU A 361 20.97 10.09 12.11
C GLU A 361 21.22 10.94 13.35
N ASP A 362 20.17 11.44 13.99
CA ASP A 362 20.29 12.22 15.22
C ASP A 362 20.79 11.38 16.38
N ALA A 363 20.31 10.12 16.47
CA ALA A 363 20.75 9.18 17.50
C ALA A 363 22.25 8.88 17.40
N ILE A 364 22.74 8.61 16.18
CA ILE A 364 24.18 8.38 15.95
C ILE A 364 24.97 9.62 16.29
N ARG A 365 24.55 10.79 15.79
CA ARG A 365 25.21 12.07 16.06
C ARG A 365 25.34 12.34 17.56
N LEU A 366 24.26 12.13 18.29
CA LEU A 366 24.23 12.34 19.74
C LEU A 366 25.16 11.35 20.47
N LYS A 367 25.09 10.07 20.14
CA LYS A 367 25.86 9.00 20.79
C LYS A 367 27.36 9.03 20.43
N MET A 368 27.69 9.50 19.24
CA MET A 368 29.09 9.68 18.81
C MET A 368 29.75 10.95 19.34
N LYS A 369 28.96 11.94 19.77
CA LYS A 369 29.49 13.23 20.27
C LYS A 369 30.65 13.12 21.28
N PRO A 370 30.66 12.17 22.23
CA PRO A 370 31.79 12.00 23.16
C PRO A 370 33.10 11.53 22.50
N TYR A 371 33.03 10.97 21.31
CA TYR A 371 34.16 10.34 20.61
C TYR A 371 34.69 11.17 19.44
N ILE A 372 33.94 12.17 18.99
CA ILE A 372 34.34 13.10 17.94
C ILE A 372 34.76 14.38 18.64
N ILE A 373 36.06 14.62 18.70
CA ILE A 373 36.59 15.93 19.07
C ILE A 373 36.36 16.83 17.85
N LEU A 374 35.39 17.72 17.94
CA LEU A 374 35.15 18.80 16.97
C LEU A 374 36.21 19.88 17.13
#